data_65d4ff66a669e20ef6865abd6df086e2
#
_entry.id   65d4ff66a669e20ef6865abd6df086e2
#
_cell.length_a   1.000
_cell.length_b   1.000
_cell.length_c   1.000
_cell.angle_alpha   90.00
_cell.angle_beta   90.00
_cell.angle_gamma   90.00
#
_symmetry.space_group_name_H-M   'P 1'
#
loop_
_entity.id
_entity.type
_entity.pdbx_description
1 polymer ?
#
loop_
_entity_poly.entity_id
_entity_poly.type
_entity_poly.pdbx_seq_one_letter_code
_entity_poly.pdbx_strand_id
1 'polypeptide(L)'
;RWTEWPQTGVVRALPRREGWAARWQRRMDAPQVPAPTRLRTPANVPAPGEVPSPSALGLGTSRPVPATGTEAARALLHGFLHARGAAYRHTMSSPLSAEQGCSRLSAHLAFGTISLREVHQTTEARIAQLQAEGSEDARRFAWHLRGFTARLRWHCHFMQKLESEPDIEWRNFCRACDGLREASPDRARLDAWREGRTGYPMVDACM
;
A
#
# COMPACT_ATOMS: atom_id res chain seq x y z
N ARG A 1 18.85 21.26 -9.99
CA ARG A 1 17.57 21.05 -10.67
C ARG A 1 16.78 19.98 -9.90
N TRP A 2 15.52 20.27 -9.52
CA TRP A 2 14.61 19.30 -8.89
C TRP A 2 13.84 18.54 -9.97
N THR A 3 13.73 17.22 -9.85
CA THR A 3 12.94 16.36 -10.76
C THR A 3 12.14 15.39 -9.92
N GLU A 4 10.83 15.37 -10.11
CA GLU A 4 9.92 14.42 -9.47
C GLU A 4 9.49 13.34 -10.46
N TRP A 5 9.51 12.10 -10.00
CA TRP A 5 9.00 10.96 -10.74
C TRP A 5 7.80 10.39 -10.02
N PRO A 6 6.65 10.27 -10.69
CA PRO A 6 5.47 9.73 -10.04
C PRO A 6 5.66 8.25 -9.75
N GLN A 7 5.61 7.88 -8.48
CA GLN A 7 5.77 6.49 -8.00
C GLN A 7 4.47 5.68 -8.15
N THR A 8 3.33 6.31 -7.88
CA THR A 8 2.01 5.68 -7.85
C THR A 8 1.09 6.27 -8.92
N GLY A 9 -0.21 5.97 -8.86
CA GLY A 9 -1.22 6.58 -9.73
C GLY A 9 -1.71 7.96 -9.27
N VAL A 10 -1.00 8.61 -8.36
CA VAL A 10 -1.29 9.98 -7.92
C VAL A 10 -0.88 10.98 -8.99
N VAL A 11 -1.72 11.98 -9.21
CA VAL A 11 -1.49 13.08 -10.14
C VAL A 11 -1.35 14.37 -9.34
N ARG A 12 -0.17 15.02 -9.42
CA ARG A 12 0.09 16.30 -8.74
C ARG A 12 -0.74 17.41 -9.36
N ALA A 13 -1.22 18.31 -8.50
CA ALA A 13 -2.04 19.45 -8.89
C ALA A 13 -3.21 19.10 -9.82
N LEU A 14 -3.93 18.02 -9.52
CA LEU A 14 -5.07 17.57 -10.30
C LEU A 14 -6.22 18.58 -10.19
N PRO A 15 -6.60 19.28 -11.26
CA PRO A 15 -7.58 20.37 -11.17
C PRO A 15 -8.99 19.85 -10.89
N ARG A 16 -9.32 18.66 -11.38
CA ARG A 16 -10.60 17.98 -11.18
C ARG A 16 -10.41 16.48 -11.13
N ARG A 17 -11.21 15.84 -10.29
CA ARG A 17 -11.13 14.40 -10.09
C ARG A 17 -11.71 13.55 -11.22
N GLU A 18 -12.49 14.17 -12.10
CA GLU A 18 -13.05 13.51 -13.26
C GLU A 18 -11.96 12.92 -14.15
N GLY A 19 -12.19 11.69 -14.62
CA GLY A 19 -11.22 10.98 -15.47
C GLY A 19 -9.96 10.47 -14.74
N TRP A 20 -9.83 10.68 -13.42
CA TRP A 20 -8.67 10.17 -12.67
C TRP A 20 -8.51 8.65 -12.78
N ALA A 21 -9.61 7.89 -12.69
CA ALA A 21 -9.57 6.43 -12.79
C ALA A 21 -9.01 5.97 -14.15
N ALA A 22 -9.37 6.63 -15.24
CA ALA A 22 -8.81 6.33 -16.56
C ALA A 22 -7.32 6.70 -16.68
N ARG A 23 -6.89 7.79 -16.05
CA ARG A 23 -5.46 8.16 -15.97
C ARG A 23 -4.68 7.15 -15.16
N TRP A 24 -5.24 6.69 -14.03
CA TRP A 24 -4.66 5.65 -13.20
C TRP A 24 -4.47 4.37 -14.02
N GLN A 25 -5.53 3.93 -14.72
CA GLN A 25 -5.48 2.72 -15.54
C GLN A 25 -4.40 2.82 -16.62
N ARG A 26 -4.40 3.89 -17.43
CA ARG A 26 -3.36 4.10 -18.46
C ARG A 26 -1.94 4.04 -17.88
N ARG A 27 -1.76 4.57 -16.67
CA ARG A 27 -0.47 4.53 -16.01
C ARG A 27 -0.08 3.11 -15.57
N MET A 28 -1.02 2.33 -15.07
CA MET A 28 -0.76 0.94 -14.66
C MET A 28 -0.52 0.03 -15.86
N ASP A 29 -1.17 0.31 -17.00
CA ASP A 29 -1.02 -0.44 -18.24
C ASP A 29 0.24 -0.05 -19.05
N ALA A 30 0.88 1.07 -18.70
CA ALA A 30 2.08 1.51 -19.39
C ALA A 30 3.24 0.52 -19.18
N PRO A 31 4.14 0.37 -20.17
CA PRO A 31 5.27 -0.54 -20.05
C PRO A 31 6.12 -0.30 -18.80
N GLN A 32 6.64 -1.36 -18.20
CA GLN A 32 7.62 -1.26 -17.14
C GLN A 32 8.93 -0.70 -17.71
N VAL A 33 9.57 0.18 -16.94
CA VAL A 33 10.88 0.71 -17.34
C VAL A 33 11.93 -0.37 -17.08
N PRO A 34 12.71 -0.78 -18.09
CA PRO A 34 13.74 -1.78 -17.90
C PRO A 34 14.84 -1.25 -16.96
N ALA A 35 15.52 -2.17 -16.29
CA ALA A 35 16.71 -1.83 -15.52
C ALA A 35 17.78 -1.23 -16.44
N PRO A 36 18.52 -0.20 -16.01
CA PRO A 36 19.60 0.36 -16.81
C PRO A 36 20.72 -0.67 -17.00
N THR A 37 21.20 -0.81 -18.22
CA THR A 37 22.32 -1.72 -18.53
C THR A 37 23.67 -1.20 -18.03
N ARG A 38 23.76 0.09 -17.75
CA ARG A 38 24.97 0.76 -17.26
C ARG A 38 24.62 1.90 -16.31
N LEU A 39 25.27 1.93 -15.16
CA LEU A 39 25.27 3.06 -14.24
C LEU A 39 26.59 3.83 -14.38
N ARG A 40 26.50 5.16 -14.40
CA ARG A 40 27.68 6.04 -14.32
C ARG A 40 27.72 6.64 -12.93
N THR A 41 28.71 6.30 -12.17
CA THR A 41 28.98 6.91 -10.87
C THR A 41 29.79 8.18 -11.09
N PRO A 42 29.43 9.33 -10.51
CA PRO A 42 30.26 10.53 -10.53
C PRO A 42 31.63 10.26 -9.90
N ALA A 43 32.69 10.87 -10.43
CA ALA A 43 34.05 10.64 -10.00
C ALA A 43 34.34 10.99 -8.52
N ASN A 44 33.56 11.92 -7.96
CA ASN A 44 33.79 12.49 -6.62
C ASN A 44 32.61 12.20 -5.68
N VAL A 45 32.12 10.96 -5.65
CA VAL A 45 31.12 10.56 -4.64
C VAL A 45 31.84 10.30 -3.32
N PRO A 46 31.50 10.99 -2.23
CA PRO A 46 32.03 10.67 -0.91
C PRO A 46 31.78 9.19 -0.57
N ALA A 47 32.71 8.57 0.13
CA ALA A 47 32.46 7.23 0.64
C ALA A 47 31.15 7.21 1.47
N PRO A 48 30.27 6.22 1.27
CA PRO A 48 29.09 6.09 2.09
C PRO A 48 29.52 5.90 3.55
N GLY A 49 28.90 6.63 4.46
CA GLY A 49 29.09 6.40 5.89
C GLY A 49 28.56 5.03 6.31
N GLU A 50 28.88 4.61 7.52
CA GLU A 50 28.27 3.40 8.08
C GLU A 50 26.77 3.57 8.28
N VAL A 51 26.01 2.54 7.98
CA VAL A 51 24.57 2.51 8.29
C VAL A 51 24.45 2.40 9.81
N PRO A 52 23.83 3.39 10.49
CA PRO A 52 23.74 3.37 11.95
C PRO A 52 22.91 2.17 12.42
N SER A 53 23.35 1.54 13.50
CA SER A 53 22.57 0.47 14.14
C SER A 53 21.30 1.03 14.77
N PRO A 54 20.25 0.20 14.98
CA PRO A 54 19.06 0.63 15.71
C PRO A 54 19.36 1.24 17.08
N SER A 55 20.33 0.68 17.80
CA SER A 55 20.78 1.20 19.10
C SER A 55 21.46 2.57 18.98
N ALA A 56 22.23 2.82 17.92
CA ALA A 56 22.83 4.13 17.67
C ALA A 56 21.80 5.21 17.34
N LEU A 57 20.62 4.80 16.85
CA LEU A 57 19.46 5.67 16.61
C LEU A 57 18.53 5.79 17.82
N GLY A 58 18.89 5.23 18.99
CA GLY A 58 18.02 5.22 20.17
C GLY A 58 16.76 4.36 20.03
N LEU A 59 16.72 3.50 19.01
CA LEU A 59 15.60 2.57 18.81
C LEU A 59 15.83 1.35 19.73
N GLY A 60 14.82 1.01 20.51
CA GLY A 60 14.83 -0.18 21.37
C GLY A 60 14.91 -1.48 20.55
N THR A 61 14.79 -2.63 21.21
CA THR A 61 14.76 -3.93 20.54
C THR A 61 13.65 -3.96 19.50
N SER A 62 14.03 -4.09 18.23
CA SER A 62 13.09 -4.12 17.12
C SER A 62 12.24 -5.39 17.16
N ARG A 63 10.95 -5.25 16.90
CA ARG A 63 10.11 -6.42 16.55
C ARG A 63 10.72 -7.11 15.32
N PRO A 64 10.54 -8.44 15.17
CA PRO A 64 10.98 -9.13 13.96
C PRO A 64 10.49 -8.40 12.70
N VAL A 65 11.42 -7.95 11.89
CA VAL A 65 11.09 -7.27 10.63
C VAL A 65 10.85 -8.36 9.58
N PRO A 66 9.74 -8.31 8.83
CA PRO A 66 9.53 -9.21 7.70
C PRO A 66 10.68 -9.12 6.70
N ALA A 67 10.91 -10.18 5.93
CA ALA A 67 11.90 -10.17 4.86
C ALA A 67 11.70 -8.94 3.95
N THR A 68 12.77 -8.24 3.63
CA THR A 68 12.77 -6.97 2.90
C THR A 68 13.40 -7.12 1.50
N GLY A 69 13.26 -6.09 0.68
CA GLY A 69 13.82 -6.06 -0.65
C GLY A 69 12.89 -6.60 -1.75
N THR A 70 13.34 -6.46 -2.98
CA THR A 70 12.54 -6.77 -4.18
C THR A 70 12.21 -8.27 -4.30
N GLU A 71 13.16 -9.13 -3.99
CA GLU A 71 12.94 -10.59 -4.08
C GLU A 71 11.91 -11.06 -3.06
N ALA A 72 11.96 -10.55 -1.83
CA ALA A 72 10.95 -10.85 -0.81
C ALA A 72 9.55 -10.34 -1.23
N ALA A 73 9.48 -9.15 -1.81
CA ALA A 73 8.22 -8.59 -2.32
C ALA A 73 7.63 -9.45 -3.44
N ARG A 74 8.45 -9.91 -4.38
CA ARG A 74 8.04 -10.78 -5.48
C ARG A 74 7.59 -12.17 -4.98
N ALA A 75 8.30 -12.73 -4.02
CA ALA A 75 7.92 -14.00 -3.40
C ALA A 75 6.56 -13.89 -2.69
N LEU A 76 6.32 -12.80 -1.96
CA LEU A 76 5.02 -12.52 -1.34
C LEU A 76 3.90 -12.36 -2.37
N LEU A 77 4.15 -11.62 -3.46
CA LEU A 77 3.21 -11.45 -4.55
C LEU A 77 2.90 -12.79 -5.22
N HIS A 78 3.92 -13.56 -5.56
CA HIS A 78 3.75 -14.88 -6.17
C HIS A 78 2.91 -15.81 -5.27
N GLY A 79 3.28 -15.96 -3.99
CA GLY A 79 2.53 -16.78 -3.05
C GLY A 79 1.07 -16.33 -2.88
N PHE A 80 0.80 -15.03 -2.97
CA PHE A 80 -0.56 -14.50 -2.96
C PHE A 80 -1.33 -14.86 -4.24
N LEU A 81 -0.75 -14.62 -5.42
CA LEU A 81 -1.40 -14.85 -6.70
C LEU A 81 -1.63 -16.33 -7.04
N HIS A 82 -0.89 -17.25 -6.42
CA HIS A 82 -0.98 -18.67 -6.72
C HIS A 82 -1.59 -19.52 -5.60
N ALA A 83 -1.76 -18.96 -4.40
CA ALA A 83 -2.33 -19.68 -3.27
C ALA A 83 -3.21 -18.80 -2.37
N ARG A 84 -2.61 -17.91 -1.57
CA ARG A 84 -3.30 -17.18 -0.48
C ARG A 84 -4.46 -16.30 -0.96
N GLY A 85 -4.39 -15.77 -2.16
CA GLY A 85 -5.40 -14.91 -2.75
C GLY A 85 -6.71 -15.62 -3.14
N ALA A 86 -6.75 -16.96 -3.11
CA ALA A 86 -7.90 -17.73 -3.56
C ALA A 86 -9.18 -17.50 -2.72
N ALA A 87 -9.05 -16.96 -1.51
CA ALA A 87 -10.18 -16.58 -0.65
C ALA A 87 -10.17 -15.08 -0.26
N TYR A 88 -9.43 -14.25 -0.97
CA TYR A 88 -9.12 -12.87 -0.58
C TYR A 88 -10.34 -12.05 -0.15
N ARG A 89 -11.44 -12.04 -0.92
CA ARG A 89 -12.63 -11.25 -0.61
C ARG A 89 -13.33 -11.66 0.69
N HIS A 90 -13.17 -12.90 1.10
CA HIS A 90 -13.77 -13.43 2.33
C HIS A 90 -12.86 -13.24 3.55
N THR A 91 -11.55 -13.17 3.33
CA THR A 91 -10.54 -13.13 4.42
C THR A 91 -10.06 -11.72 4.74
N MET A 92 -10.06 -10.81 3.79
CA MET A 92 -9.39 -9.51 3.89
C MET A 92 -9.95 -8.58 4.98
N SER A 93 -11.19 -8.77 5.41
CA SER A 93 -11.86 -7.89 6.40
C SER A 93 -11.92 -8.50 7.80
N SER A 94 -11.45 -9.71 7.97
CA SER A 94 -11.44 -10.39 9.28
C SER A 94 -10.03 -10.37 9.89
N PRO A 95 -9.84 -9.87 11.11
CA PRO A 95 -8.52 -9.87 11.77
C PRO A 95 -7.98 -11.29 11.98
N LEU A 96 -8.87 -12.29 12.07
CA LEU A 96 -8.48 -13.70 12.28
C LEU A 96 -7.91 -14.36 11.02
N SER A 97 -8.28 -13.89 9.83
CA SER A 97 -7.90 -14.53 8.55
C SER A 97 -7.13 -13.61 7.60
N ALA A 98 -7.14 -12.28 7.83
CA ALA A 98 -6.49 -11.32 6.95
C ALA A 98 -4.98 -11.56 6.84
N GLU A 99 -4.33 -11.98 7.91
CA GLU A 99 -2.90 -12.29 7.89
C GLU A 99 -2.56 -13.37 6.86
N GLN A 100 -3.37 -14.42 6.77
CA GLN A 100 -3.16 -15.52 5.85
C GLN A 100 -3.71 -15.25 4.45
N GLY A 101 -4.78 -14.46 4.33
CA GLY A 101 -5.49 -14.23 3.07
C GLY A 101 -5.09 -12.96 2.32
N CYS A 102 -4.32 -12.04 2.92
CA CYS A 102 -3.90 -10.81 2.27
C CYS A 102 -2.52 -10.91 1.59
N SER A 103 -2.25 -9.97 0.68
CA SER A 103 -0.99 -9.94 -0.10
C SER A 103 0.24 -9.66 0.76
N ARG A 104 0.09 -8.92 1.87
CA ARG A 104 1.18 -8.47 2.75
C ARG A 104 2.18 -7.53 2.07
N LEU A 105 1.78 -6.85 0.99
CA LEU A 105 2.65 -5.98 0.19
C LEU A 105 2.68 -4.52 0.65
N SER A 106 1.93 -4.12 1.68
CA SER A 106 1.80 -2.71 2.07
C SER A 106 3.15 -2.04 2.38
N ALA A 107 4.00 -2.67 3.18
CA ALA A 107 5.34 -2.17 3.47
C ALA A 107 6.21 -2.09 2.20
N HIS A 108 6.17 -3.12 1.37
CA HIS A 108 6.93 -3.17 0.12
C HIS A 108 6.51 -2.07 -0.87
N LEU A 109 5.22 -1.76 -0.96
CA LEU A 109 4.71 -0.64 -1.76
C LEU A 109 5.09 0.71 -1.16
N ALA A 110 5.05 0.84 0.17
CA ALA A 110 5.42 2.08 0.87
C ALA A 110 6.90 2.41 0.69
N PHE A 111 7.78 1.43 0.83
CA PHE A 111 9.23 1.59 0.65
C PHE A 111 9.71 1.46 -0.80
N GLY A 112 8.80 1.20 -1.75
CA GLY A 112 9.14 1.11 -3.16
C GLY A 112 10.00 -0.09 -3.56
N THR A 113 10.05 -1.16 -2.76
CA THR A 113 10.79 -2.38 -3.09
C THR A 113 10.11 -3.20 -4.19
N ILE A 114 8.84 -2.91 -4.47
CA ILE A 114 8.11 -3.36 -5.66
C ILE A 114 7.23 -2.22 -6.16
N SER A 115 7.11 -2.05 -7.46
CA SER A 115 6.25 -1.00 -8.02
C SER A 115 4.77 -1.43 -8.03
N LEU A 116 3.87 -0.46 -7.82
CA LEU A 116 2.43 -0.72 -7.93
C LEU A 116 2.05 -1.22 -9.33
N ARG A 117 2.75 -0.73 -10.37
CA ARG A 117 2.56 -1.17 -11.76
C ARG A 117 2.92 -2.63 -11.94
N GLU A 118 4.06 -3.08 -11.41
CA GLU A 118 4.47 -4.48 -11.44
C GLU A 118 3.43 -5.37 -10.76
N VAL A 119 2.98 -4.99 -9.57
CA VAL A 119 1.93 -5.72 -8.84
C VAL A 119 0.63 -5.80 -9.64
N HIS A 120 0.18 -4.68 -10.21
CA HIS A 120 -1.04 -4.64 -11.03
C HIS A 120 -0.92 -5.54 -12.26
N GLN A 121 0.12 -5.37 -13.07
CA GLN A 121 0.30 -6.12 -14.31
C GLN A 121 0.47 -7.63 -14.07
N THR A 122 1.24 -8.02 -13.05
CA THR A 122 1.39 -9.43 -12.68
C THR A 122 0.05 -10.03 -12.22
N THR A 123 -0.76 -9.25 -11.49
CA THR A 123 -2.09 -9.70 -11.07
C THR A 123 -3.04 -9.86 -12.26
N GLU A 124 -3.08 -8.91 -13.19
CA GLU A 124 -3.92 -8.99 -14.38
C GLU A 124 -3.50 -10.16 -15.30
N ALA A 125 -2.20 -10.40 -15.45
CA ALA A 125 -1.68 -11.55 -16.17
C ALA A 125 -2.16 -12.87 -15.54
N ARG A 126 -2.13 -12.97 -14.20
CA ARG A 126 -2.63 -14.15 -13.50
C ARG A 126 -4.14 -14.32 -13.66
N ILE A 127 -4.91 -13.24 -13.61
CA ILE A 127 -6.36 -13.27 -13.86
C ILE A 127 -6.63 -13.82 -15.28
N ALA A 128 -5.90 -13.35 -16.28
CA ALA A 128 -6.05 -13.83 -17.66
C ALA A 128 -5.73 -15.32 -17.79
N GLN A 129 -4.67 -15.83 -17.12
CA GLN A 129 -4.35 -17.25 -17.08
C GLN A 129 -5.50 -18.09 -16.48
N LEU A 130 -6.03 -17.65 -15.32
CA LEU A 130 -7.15 -18.33 -14.65
C LEU A 130 -8.42 -18.33 -15.51
N GLN A 131 -8.66 -17.27 -16.28
CA GLN A 131 -9.78 -17.20 -17.21
C GLN A 131 -9.61 -18.17 -18.39
N ALA A 132 -8.38 -18.28 -18.92
CA ALA A 132 -8.07 -19.21 -20.01
C ALA A 132 -8.18 -20.69 -19.57
N GLU A 133 -7.86 -20.98 -18.29
CA GLU A 133 -8.04 -22.31 -17.69
C GLU A 133 -9.52 -22.72 -17.66
N GLY A 134 -10.42 -21.79 -17.38
CA GLY A 134 -11.87 -21.95 -17.52
C GLY A 134 -12.56 -22.86 -16.51
N SER A 135 -11.84 -23.48 -15.56
CA SER A 135 -12.44 -24.26 -14.48
C SER A 135 -13.27 -23.36 -13.53
N GLU A 136 -14.18 -23.94 -12.79
CA GLU A 136 -14.99 -23.19 -11.81
C GLU A 136 -14.09 -22.59 -10.73
N ASP A 137 -13.14 -23.36 -10.23
CA ASP A 137 -12.17 -22.88 -9.23
C ASP A 137 -11.30 -21.76 -9.76
N ALA A 138 -10.82 -21.81 -10.98
CA ALA A 138 -10.06 -20.76 -11.62
C ALA A 138 -10.89 -19.47 -11.80
N ARG A 139 -12.16 -19.58 -12.22
CA ARG A 139 -13.07 -18.43 -12.31
C ARG A 139 -13.30 -17.77 -10.96
N ARG A 140 -13.49 -18.59 -9.91
CA ARG A 140 -13.67 -18.11 -8.52
C ARG A 140 -12.40 -17.41 -8.03
N PHE A 141 -11.23 -17.99 -8.27
CA PHE A 141 -9.97 -17.36 -7.91
C PHE A 141 -9.77 -16.02 -8.65
N ALA A 142 -10.01 -15.96 -9.96
CA ALA A 142 -9.95 -14.73 -10.73
C ALA A 142 -10.89 -13.64 -10.17
N TRP A 143 -12.09 -14.00 -9.70
CA TRP A 143 -13.01 -13.09 -9.03
C TRP A 143 -12.42 -12.51 -7.74
N HIS A 144 -11.73 -13.31 -6.94
CA HIS A 144 -11.02 -12.83 -5.75
C HIS A 144 -9.90 -11.86 -6.11
N LEU A 145 -9.09 -12.16 -7.11
CA LEU A 145 -7.98 -11.30 -7.56
C LEU A 145 -8.48 -9.96 -8.15
N ARG A 146 -9.63 -9.92 -8.83
CA ARG A 146 -10.26 -8.65 -9.23
C ARG A 146 -10.64 -7.78 -8.02
N GLY A 147 -10.95 -8.37 -6.88
CA GLY A 147 -11.11 -7.64 -5.63
C GLY A 147 -9.81 -6.99 -5.15
N PHE A 148 -8.70 -7.66 -5.35
CA PHE A 148 -7.38 -7.14 -5.01
C PHE A 148 -6.96 -5.99 -5.94
N THR A 149 -7.13 -6.11 -7.27
CA THR A 149 -6.81 -5.00 -8.20
C THR A 149 -7.64 -3.74 -7.91
N ALA A 150 -8.90 -3.91 -7.51
CA ALA A 150 -9.71 -2.78 -7.05
C ALA A 150 -9.08 -2.08 -5.83
N ARG A 151 -8.49 -2.84 -4.88
CA ARG A 151 -7.81 -2.28 -3.70
C ARG A 151 -6.52 -1.56 -4.05
N LEU A 152 -5.77 -1.98 -5.05
CA LEU A 152 -4.61 -1.25 -5.55
C LEU A 152 -5.00 0.15 -6.04
N ARG A 153 -6.13 0.27 -6.73
CA ARG A 153 -6.67 1.59 -7.13
C ARG A 153 -7.13 2.42 -5.92
N TRP A 154 -7.75 1.79 -4.92
CA TRP A 154 -8.13 2.45 -3.68
C TRP A 154 -6.94 3.01 -2.90
N HIS A 155 -5.83 2.30 -2.88
CA HIS A 155 -4.58 2.80 -2.30
C HIS A 155 -4.21 4.18 -2.89
N CYS A 156 -4.14 4.30 -4.22
CA CYS A 156 -3.88 5.59 -4.87
C CYS A 156 -5.02 6.60 -4.71
N HIS A 157 -6.26 6.15 -4.57
CA HIS A 157 -7.42 7.02 -4.36
C HIS A 157 -7.30 7.83 -3.05
N PHE A 158 -6.91 7.21 -1.96
CA PHE A 158 -6.73 7.91 -0.70
C PHE A 158 -5.53 8.85 -0.73
N MET A 159 -4.42 8.44 -1.33
CA MET A 159 -3.26 9.31 -1.54
C MET A 159 -3.63 10.53 -2.43
N GLN A 160 -4.43 10.32 -3.48
CA GLN A 160 -4.91 11.41 -4.33
C GLN A 160 -5.84 12.38 -3.58
N LYS A 161 -6.62 11.89 -2.61
CA LYS A 161 -7.43 12.77 -1.75
C LYS A 161 -6.54 13.71 -0.94
N LEU A 162 -5.53 13.20 -0.27
CA LEU A 162 -4.59 14.01 0.50
C LEU A 162 -3.82 15.00 -0.39
N GLU A 163 -3.38 14.56 -1.57
CA GLU A 163 -2.70 15.43 -2.55
C GLU A 163 -3.61 16.58 -3.03
N SER A 164 -4.89 16.29 -3.25
CA SER A 164 -5.84 17.30 -3.74
C SER A 164 -6.34 18.23 -2.64
N GLU A 165 -6.40 17.76 -1.42
CA GLU A 165 -6.95 18.46 -0.25
C GLU A 165 -6.05 18.23 0.98
N PRO A 166 -4.82 18.79 1.00
CA PRO A 166 -3.85 18.55 2.07
C PRO A 166 -4.35 19.00 3.45
N ASP A 167 -5.30 19.93 3.49
CA ASP A 167 -5.91 20.40 4.75
C ASP A 167 -6.61 19.30 5.55
N ILE A 168 -6.94 18.15 4.94
CA ILE A 168 -7.54 17.01 5.65
C ILE A 168 -6.62 16.39 6.71
N GLU A 169 -5.35 16.73 6.70
CA GLU A 169 -4.41 16.39 7.77
C GLU A 169 -4.78 17.09 9.09
N TRP A 170 -5.35 18.31 9.01
CA TRP A 170 -5.61 19.16 10.16
C TRP A 170 -7.09 19.47 10.39
N ARG A 171 -7.93 19.19 9.42
CA ARG A 171 -9.35 19.57 9.41
C ARG A 171 -10.21 18.40 8.93
N ASN A 172 -11.45 18.36 9.40
CA ASN A 172 -12.40 17.37 8.93
C ASN A 172 -12.63 17.49 7.41
N PHE A 173 -12.56 16.37 6.70
CA PHE A 173 -12.91 16.31 5.28
C PHE A 173 -14.35 16.78 5.03
N CYS A 174 -15.31 16.31 5.85
CA CYS A 174 -16.66 16.84 5.89
C CYS A 174 -16.75 17.99 6.88
N ARG A 175 -16.79 19.22 6.40
CA ARG A 175 -16.82 20.43 7.23
C ARG A 175 -18.05 20.51 8.15
N ALA A 176 -19.15 19.82 7.82
CA ALA A 176 -20.30 19.69 8.69
C ALA A 176 -20.00 18.95 10.02
N CYS A 177 -18.87 18.27 10.11
CA CYS A 177 -18.40 17.61 11.34
C CYS A 177 -17.51 18.49 12.21
N ASP A 178 -17.21 19.71 11.79
CA ASP A 178 -16.41 20.63 12.61
C ASP A 178 -17.11 20.99 13.90
N GLY A 179 -16.36 21.02 14.99
CA GLY A 179 -16.88 21.34 16.30
C GLY A 179 -17.66 20.24 17.00
N LEU A 180 -17.84 19.05 16.38
CA LEU A 180 -18.59 17.97 17.01
C LEU A 180 -17.89 17.39 18.26
N ARG A 181 -16.57 17.41 18.32
CA ARG A 181 -15.78 16.74 19.38
C ARG A 181 -14.52 17.48 19.84
N GLU A 182 -14.14 18.56 19.16
CA GLU A 182 -12.84 19.22 19.38
C GLU A 182 -12.79 20.07 20.66
N ALA A 183 -13.92 20.60 21.13
CA ALA A 183 -13.97 21.62 22.17
C ALA A 183 -13.55 21.13 23.56
N SER A 184 -13.70 19.85 23.87
CA SER A 184 -13.33 19.26 25.17
C SER A 184 -13.00 17.78 25.02
N PRO A 185 -11.79 17.42 24.56
CA PRO A 185 -11.41 16.02 24.45
C PRO A 185 -11.33 15.38 25.84
N ASP A 186 -11.99 14.24 26.02
CA ASP A 186 -11.81 13.40 27.20
C ASP A 186 -10.41 12.77 27.15
N ARG A 187 -9.51 13.31 27.97
CA ARG A 187 -8.12 12.88 28.01
C ARG A 187 -7.96 11.42 28.37
N ALA A 188 -8.74 10.91 29.32
CA ALA A 188 -8.66 9.52 29.76
C ALA A 188 -9.05 8.55 28.62
N ARG A 189 -10.09 8.88 27.86
CA ARG A 189 -10.50 8.09 26.69
C ARG A 189 -9.50 8.18 25.54
N LEU A 190 -8.92 9.35 25.32
CA LEU A 190 -7.88 9.53 24.30
C LEU A 190 -6.63 8.72 24.61
N ASP A 191 -6.20 8.72 25.88
CA ASP A 191 -5.04 7.95 26.32
C ASP A 191 -5.33 6.44 26.28
N ALA A 192 -6.54 6.02 26.68
CA ALA A 192 -6.99 4.64 26.53
C ALA A 192 -6.96 4.17 25.05
N TRP A 193 -7.37 5.05 24.12
CA TRP A 193 -7.30 4.77 22.70
C TRP A 193 -5.84 4.64 22.22
N ARG A 194 -4.98 5.59 22.57
CA ARG A 194 -3.55 5.56 22.20
C ARG A 194 -2.82 4.32 22.69
N GLU A 195 -3.23 3.79 23.84
CA GLU A 195 -2.59 2.65 24.50
C GLU A 195 -3.29 1.31 24.18
N GLY A 196 -4.29 1.30 23.30
CA GLY A 196 -5.03 0.08 22.96
C GLY A 196 -5.81 -0.49 24.15
N ARG A 197 -6.38 0.36 25.02
CA ARG A 197 -7.09 0.00 26.25
C ARG A 197 -8.51 0.55 26.30
N THR A 198 -9.17 0.64 25.16
CA THR A 198 -10.55 1.18 25.07
C THR A 198 -11.60 0.21 25.59
N GLY A 199 -11.27 -1.07 25.73
CA GLY A 199 -12.22 -2.14 26.03
C GLY A 199 -12.98 -2.67 24.82
N TYR A 200 -12.67 -2.15 23.63
CA TYR A 200 -13.19 -2.67 22.34
C TYR A 200 -12.09 -3.49 21.66
N PRO A 201 -12.13 -4.83 21.71
CA PRO A 201 -11.02 -5.67 21.27
C PRO A 201 -10.53 -5.39 19.85
N MET A 202 -11.44 -5.08 18.92
CA MET A 202 -11.09 -4.76 17.54
C MET A 202 -10.32 -3.43 17.43
N VAL A 203 -10.70 -2.43 18.22
CA VAL A 203 -10.02 -1.14 18.27
C VAL A 203 -8.65 -1.32 18.90
N ASP A 204 -8.60 -1.99 20.04
CA ASP A 204 -7.38 -2.19 20.82
C ASP A 204 -6.33 -3.01 20.05
N ALA A 205 -6.77 -3.98 19.24
CA ALA A 205 -5.88 -4.76 18.36
C ALA A 205 -5.31 -3.96 17.18
N CYS A 206 -5.92 -2.83 16.80
CA CYS A 206 -5.45 -1.97 15.71
C CYS A 206 -4.47 -0.90 16.17
N MET A 207 -4.37 -0.63 17.48
CA MET A 207 -3.49 0.38 18.08
C MET A 207 -2.16 -0.22 18.51
#